data_a50c9af777f72bfd7f9fedc69b78e3ae
#
_entry.id   a50c9af777f72bfd7f9fedc69b78e3ae
#
_cell.length_a   1.000
_cell.length_b   1.000
_cell.length_c   1.000
_cell.angle_alpha   90.00
_cell.angle_beta   90.00
_cell.angle_gamma   90.00
#
_symmetry.space_group_name_H-M   'P 1'
#
loop_
_entity.id
_entity.type
_entity.pdbx_description
1 polymer ?
#
loop_
_entity_poly.entity_id
_entity_poly.type
_entity_poly.pdbx_seq_one_letter_code
_entity_poly.pdbx_strand_id
1 'polypeptide(L)'
;EQAYANSDVIIDCTPSGNDNWDNVYSSLDQNKRFIAQGSEHGFGSFFAWGINNEILKQDSNKFLIASCNTHNIASIVKSFALDEERELVEGKFVCLRRANDVSQNDSFSPSPTITKHSNQEFGTHHARDVHELFAQEGKKLNLFSSAIKLPTQYMHTLWFSLTFKDVVQHEDIIENLN
;
A
#
# COMPACT_ATOMS: atom_id res chain seq x y z
N GLU A 1 24.02 18.55 2.09
CA GLU A 1 25.08 17.50 2.10
C GLU A 1 25.45 17.05 3.52
N GLN A 2 25.70 17.96 4.48
CA GLN A 2 26.06 17.59 5.86
C GLN A 2 24.97 16.79 6.59
N ALA A 3 23.69 17.04 6.34
CA ALA A 3 22.59 16.29 6.95
C ALA A 3 22.61 14.82 6.53
N TYR A 4 22.82 14.55 5.25
CA TYR A 4 22.90 13.17 4.74
C TYR A 4 24.13 12.42 5.25
N ALA A 5 25.27 13.10 5.40
CA ALA A 5 26.50 12.48 5.89
C ALA A 5 26.34 11.92 7.31
N ASN A 6 25.59 12.63 8.17
CA ASN A 6 25.45 12.32 9.59
C ASN A 6 24.18 11.52 9.93
N SER A 7 23.45 11.00 8.93
CA SER A 7 22.22 10.24 9.14
C SER A 7 22.43 8.77 8.79
N ASP A 8 21.92 7.87 9.59
CA ASP A 8 21.89 6.42 9.30
C ASP A 8 20.68 6.04 8.47
N VAL A 9 19.60 6.82 8.59
CA VAL A 9 18.32 6.60 7.88
C VAL A 9 17.91 7.89 7.18
N ILE A 10 17.51 7.77 5.92
CA ILE A 10 16.94 8.86 5.12
C ILE A 10 15.50 8.49 4.79
N ILE A 11 14.55 9.34 5.20
CA ILE A 11 13.12 9.19 4.93
C ILE A 11 12.72 10.25 3.92
N ASP A 12 12.36 9.81 2.73
CA ASP A 12 11.86 10.66 1.66
C ASP A 12 10.33 10.75 1.72
N CYS A 13 9.84 11.93 2.10
CA CYS A 13 8.41 12.24 2.16
C CYS A 13 7.93 13.04 0.92
N THR A 14 8.72 13.12 -0.11
CA THR A 14 8.35 13.79 -1.35
C THR A 14 7.59 12.84 -2.30
N PRO A 15 6.90 13.35 -3.32
CA PRO A 15 6.30 12.50 -4.37
C PRO A 15 7.30 12.09 -5.47
N SER A 16 8.61 12.17 -5.21
CA SER A 16 9.68 11.98 -6.19
C SER A 16 10.80 11.09 -5.65
N GLY A 17 10.47 10.09 -4.87
CA GLY A 17 11.46 9.20 -4.25
C GLY A 17 12.39 8.54 -5.24
N ASN A 18 11.87 8.06 -6.39
CA ASN A 18 12.69 7.46 -7.44
C ASN A 18 13.66 8.48 -8.08
N ASP A 19 13.17 9.68 -8.41
CA ASP A 19 14.02 10.74 -8.97
C ASP A 19 15.09 11.17 -7.96
N ASN A 20 14.74 11.27 -6.67
CA ASN A 20 15.69 11.60 -5.62
C ASN A 20 16.73 10.50 -5.40
N TRP A 21 16.34 9.24 -5.58
CA TRP A 21 17.27 8.14 -5.58
C TRP A 21 18.31 8.32 -6.71
N ASP A 22 17.87 8.50 -7.94
CA ASP A 22 18.74 8.58 -9.10
C ASP A 22 19.68 9.79 -9.05
N ASN A 23 19.17 10.93 -8.56
CA ASN A 23 19.93 12.18 -8.57
C ASN A 23 20.77 12.42 -7.30
N VAL A 24 20.42 11.81 -6.16
CA VAL A 24 21.06 12.12 -4.87
C VAL A 24 21.46 10.88 -4.10
N TYR A 25 20.48 9.99 -3.77
CA TYR A 25 20.70 8.97 -2.76
C TYR A 25 21.61 7.83 -3.23
N SER A 26 21.60 7.52 -4.53
CA SER A 26 22.48 6.50 -5.11
C SER A 26 23.97 6.78 -4.94
N SER A 27 24.34 8.05 -4.78
CA SER A 27 25.71 8.50 -4.55
C SER A 27 26.16 8.49 -3.08
N LEU A 28 25.23 8.28 -2.15
CA LEU A 28 25.51 8.27 -0.73
C LEU A 28 26.05 6.91 -0.26
N ASP A 29 26.53 6.86 0.98
CA ASP A 29 26.96 5.62 1.61
C ASP A 29 25.80 4.60 1.66
N GLN A 30 25.98 3.47 1.02
CA GLN A 30 24.96 2.42 0.88
C GLN A 30 24.77 1.57 2.16
N ASN A 31 25.52 1.82 3.21
CA ASN A 31 25.22 1.28 4.54
C ASN A 31 24.02 1.98 5.21
N LYS A 32 23.60 3.13 4.68
CA LYS A 32 22.41 3.85 5.13
C LYS A 32 21.14 3.12 4.69
N ARG A 33 20.04 3.38 5.41
CA ARG A 33 18.70 2.93 5.03
C ARG A 33 17.95 4.08 4.36
N PHE A 34 17.25 3.75 3.28
CA PHE A 34 16.47 4.70 2.49
C PHE A 34 15.00 4.27 2.49
N ILE A 35 14.13 5.17 2.90
CA ILE A 35 12.69 4.92 3.00
C ILE A 35 11.96 5.96 2.17
N ALA A 36 11.22 5.54 1.15
CA ALA A 36 10.25 6.37 0.46
C ALA A 36 8.83 6.00 0.88
N GLN A 37 7.85 6.84 0.54
CA GLN A 37 6.46 6.60 0.85
C GLN A 37 5.54 6.81 -0.35
N GLY A 38 4.32 6.24 -0.26
CA GLY A 38 3.26 6.49 -1.24
C GLY A 38 3.29 5.52 -2.41
N SER A 39 3.26 6.07 -3.63
CA SER A 39 3.11 5.30 -4.87
C SER A 39 4.39 5.20 -5.69
N GLU A 40 5.54 5.33 -5.05
CA GLU A 40 6.88 5.29 -5.66
C GLU A 40 7.30 3.84 -6.03
N HIS A 41 6.49 3.17 -6.84
CA HIS A 41 6.74 1.79 -7.25
C HIS A 41 8.15 1.63 -7.85
N GLY A 42 8.86 0.59 -7.40
CA GLY A 42 10.24 0.33 -7.84
C GLY A 42 11.32 1.01 -7.00
N PHE A 43 10.98 1.89 -6.05
CA PHE A 43 11.97 2.50 -5.16
C PHE A 43 12.70 1.44 -4.32
N GLY A 44 11.98 0.51 -3.74
CA GLY A 44 12.51 -0.54 -2.89
C GLY A 44 11.45 -1.58 -2.55
N SER A 45 11.75 -2.43 -1.59
CA SER A 45 10.82 -3.45 -1.15
C SER A 45 9.64 -2.84 -0.42
N PHE A 46 8.42 -3.24 -0.76
CA PHE A 46 7.22 -2.81 -0.03
C PHE A 46 7.28 -3.23 1.42
N PHE A 47 6.95 -2.30 2.31
CA PHE A 47 6.92 -2.53 3.74
C PHE A 47 5.63 -2.01 4.37
N ALA A 48 5.03 -2.84 5.20
CA ALA A 48 3.94 -2.45 6.09
C ALA A 48 4.14 -3.10 7.45
N TRP A 49 4.22 -2.28 8.50
CA TRP A 49 4.41 -2.75 9.87
C TRP A 49 3.31 -3.74 10.28
N GLY A 50 3.73 -4.82 10.92
CA GLY A 50 2.82 -5.87 11.35
C GLY A 50 2.39 -6.84 10.23
N ILE A 51 2.77 -6.61 8.98
CA ILE A 51 2.46 -7.49 7.85
C ILE A 51 3.70 -8.28 7.42
N ASN A 52 4.76 -7.59 7.01
CA ASN A 52 5.97 -8.22 6.51
C ASN A 52 7.24 -7.74 7.22
N ASN A 53 7.23 -7.73 8.55
CA ASN A 53 8.34 -7.21 9.36
C ASN A 53 9.68 -7.93 9.10
N GLU A 54 9.64 -9.18 8.67
CA GLU A 54 10.85 -9.96 8.39
C GLU A 54 11.71 -9.38 7.26
N ILE A 55 11.11 -8.56 6.39
CA ILE A 55 11.85 -7.92 5.31
C ILE A 55 12.94 -6.95 5.82
N LEU A 56 12.75 -6.40 7.04
CA LEU A 56 13.73 -5.52 7.67
C LEU A 56 15.03 -6.23 8.06
N LYS A 57 15.02 -7.57 8.11
CA LYS A 57 16.17 -8.42 8.40
C LYS A 57 16.97 -8.79 7.15
N GLN A 58 16.43 -8.49 5.96
CA GLN A 58 17.10 -8.76 4.68
C GLN A 58 18.17 -7.70 4.41
N ASP A 59 19.07 -8.02 3.48
CA ASP A 59 20.18 -7.12 3.10
C ASP A 59 19.73 -5.89 2.28
N SER A 60 18.44 -5.75 2.00
CA SER A 60 17.92 -4.56 1.33
C SER A 60 18.09 -3.32 2.19
N ASN A 61 18.57 -2.24 1.59
CA ASN A 61 18.67 -0.94 2.23
C ASN A 61 17.61 0.06 1.74
N LYS A 62 16.69 -0.37 0.85
CA LYS A 62 15.63 0.48 0.29
C LYS A 62 14.26 -0.10 0.58
N PHE A 63 13.41 0.70 1.20
CA PHE A 63 12.05 0.33 1.58
C PHE A 63 11.04 1.36 1.09
N LEU A 64 9.89 0.87 0.64
CA LEU A 64 8.77 1.69 0.24
C LEU A 64 7.60 1.46 1.20
N ILE A 65 7.25 2.48 1.97
CA ILE A 65 6.03 2.47 2.78
C ILE A 65 4.84 2.62 1.84
N ALA A 66 4.03 1.61 1.76
CA ALA A 66 2.90 1.56 0.84
C ALA A 66 1.88 2.68 1.09
N SER A 67 1.06 2.99 0.08
CA SER A 67 0.07 4.06 0.17
C SER A 67 -1.04 3.78 1.20
N CYS A 68 -1.75 4.84 1.63
CA CYS A 68 -2.82 4.74 2.62
C CYS A 68 -3.91 3.72 2.25
N ASN A 69 -4.35 3.68 0.99
CA ASN A 69 -5.34 2.70 0.55
C ASN A 69 -4.76 1.27 0.52
N THR A 70 -3.50 1.12 0.14
CA THR A 70 -2.79 -0.17 0.21
C THR A 70 -2.74 -0.68 1.65
N HIS A 71 -2.39 0.18 2.62
CA HIS A 71 -2.42 -0.18 4.05
C HIS A 71 -3.82 -0.57 4.53
N ASN A 72 -4.86 0.18 4.14
CA ASN A 72 -6.24 -0.15 4.50
C ASN A 72 -6.64 -1.54 3.98
N ILE A 73 -6.38 -1.83 2.70
CA ILE A 73 -6.67 -3.15 2.13
C ILE A 73 -5.85 -4.24 2.83
N ALA A 74 -4.55 -4.00 3.03
CA ALA A 74 -3.67 -4.95 3.69
C ALA A 74 -4.11 -5.27 5.12
N SER A 75 -4.56 -4.26 5.87
CA SER A 75 -5.08 -4.43 7.23
C SER A 75 -6.37 -5.27 7.24
N ILE A 76 -7.31 -4.99 6.32
CA ILE A 76 -8.55 -5.76 6.18
C ILE A 76 -8.23 -7.23 5.83
N VAL A 77 -7.38 -7.45 4.84
CA VAL A 77 -6.97 -8.79 4.44
C VAL A 77 -6.32 -9.53 5.60
N LYS A 78 -5.42 -8.87 6.33
CA LYS A 78 -4.76 -9.49 7.48
C LYS A 78 -5.74 -9.84 8.59
N SER A 79 -6.65 -8.92 8.92
CA SER A 79 -7.58 -9.12 10.03
C SER A 79 -8.65 -10.17 9.78
N PHE A 80 -9.10 -10.30 8.52
CA PHE A 80 -10.26 -11.15 8.22
C PHE A 80 -9.96 -12.38 7.38
N ALA A 81 -8.83 -12.42 6.67
CA ALA A 81 -8.61 -13.41 5.63
C ALA A 81 -7.29 -14.18 5.73
N LEU A 82 -6.48 -13.94 6.77
CA LEU A 82 -5.18 -14.59 6.90
C LEU A 82 -5.00 -15.34 8.22
N ASP A 83 -6.07 -15.76 8.85
CA ASP A 83 -5.97 -16.78 9.90
C ASP A 83 -5.79 -18.19 9.26
N GLU A 84 -5.33 -19.14 10.05
CA GLU A 84 -5.04 -20.51 9.58
C GLU A 84 -6.33 -21.28 9.22
N GLU A 85 -7.49 -20.81 9.63
CA GLU A 85 -8.78 -21.49 9.50
C GLU A 85 -9.57 -21.03 8.26
N ARG A 86 -9.16 -19.93 7.61
CA ARG A 86 -9.93 -19.33 6.52
C ARG A 86 -9.10 -19.20 5.24
N GLU A 87 -9.60 -19.78 4.17
CA GLU A 87 -9.01 -19.65 2.84
C GLU A 87 -9.74 -18.56 2.07
N LEU A 88 -9.04 -17.42 1.82
CA LEU A 88 -9.55 -16.35 0.97
C LEU A 88 -9.50 -16.78 -0.49
N VAL A 89 -10.67 -16.84 -1.13
CA VAL A 89 -10.80 -17.12 -2.57
C VAL A 89 -10.64 -15.85 -3.40
N GLU A 90 -11.27 -14.75 -2.98
CA GLU A 90 -11.24 -13.48 -3.69
C GLU A 90 -11.49 -12.31 -2.74
N GLY A 91 -10.77 -11.20 -2.96
CA GLY A 91 -11.00 -9.91 -2.31
C GLY A 91 -11.26 -8.80 -3.33
N LYS A 92 -12.39 -8.11 -3.21
CA LYS A 92 -12.75 -6.96 -4.05
C LYS A 92 -12.84 -5.70 -3.22
N PHE A 93 -12.30 -4.60 -3.74
CA PHE A 93 -12.19 -3.33 -3.02
C PHE A 93 -12.58 -2.16 -3.92
N VAL A 94 -13.34 -1.21 -3.38
CA VAL A 94 -13.60 0.08 -4.02
C VAL A 94 -13.12 1.20 -3.12
N CYS A 95 -12.06 1.87 -3.55
CA CYS A 95 -11.48 3.00 -2.83
C CYS A 95 -12.22 4.29 -3.20
N LEU A 96 -13.02 4.81 -2.27
CA LEU A 96 -13.66 6.12 -2.41
C LEU A 96 -12.70 7.18 -1.86
N ARG A 97 -12.02 7.87 -2.78
CA ARG A 97 -10.90 8.77 -2.46
C ARG A 97 -11.37 10.23 -2.46
N ARG A 98 -10.82 11.03 -1.55
CA ARG A 98 -10.95 12.48 -1.66
C ARG A 98 -10.31 12.98 -2.96
N ALA A 99 -10.95 13.95 -3.63
CA ALA A 99 -10.48 14.48 -4.91
C ALA A 99 -9.31 15.44 -4.74
N ASN A 100 -9.32 16.24 -3.67
CA ASN A 100 -8.35 17.29 -3.43
C ASN A 100 -7.45 16.90 -2.26
N ASP A 101 -6.34 16.26 -2.55
CA ASP A 101 -5.30 16.03 -1.55
C ASP A 101 -4.44 17.28 -1.38
N VAL A 102 -3.95 17.53 -0.16
CA VAL A 102 -3.11 18.71 0.15
C VAL A 102 -1.81 18.71 -0.67
N SER A 103 -1.36 17.54 -1.10
CA SER A 103 -0.17 17.35 -1.93
C SER A 103 -0.42 17.54 -3.43
N GLN A 104 -1.68 17.70 -3.86
CA GLN A 104 -2.00 17.93 -5.27
C GLN A 104 -2.00 19.42 -5.58
N ASN A 105 -0.95 19.90 -6.20
CA ASN A 105 -0.84 21.26 -6.74
C ASN A 105 -1.58 21.42 -8.08
N ASP A 106 -2.05 20.33 -8.66
CA ASP A 106 -2.76 20.33 -9.92
C ASP A 106 -4.24 20.58 -9.72
N SER A 107 -4.80 21.31 -10.63
CA SER A 107 -6.18 21.72 -10.82
C SER A 107 -7.24 20.90 -10.06
N PHE A 108 -8.28 21.61 -9.60
CA PHE A 108 -9.50 21.03 -9.05
C PHE A 108 -9.99 19.84 -9.91
N SER A 109 -10.05 18.67 -9.32
CA SER A 109 -10.56 17.47 -10.00
C SER A 109 -12.08 17.55 -10.03
N PRO A 110 -12.72 17.69 -11.21
CA PRO A 110 -14.16 17.57 -11.30
C PRO A 110 -14.57 16.16 -10.87
N SER A 111 -15.59 16.07 -10.11
CA SER A 111 -16.01 14.84 -9.47
C SER A 111 -17.41 14.41 -9.91
N PRO A 112 -17.71 13.13 -9.87
CA PRO A 112 -16.83 12.00 -9.57
C PRO A 112 -15.91 11.66 -10.75
N THR A 113 -14.68 11.22 -10.43
CA THR A 113 -13.74 10.75 -11.45
C THR A 113 -13.32 9.31 -11.14
N ILE A 114 -13.51 8.42 -12.11
CA ILE A 114 -13.10 7.02 -11.98
C ILE A 114 -11.63 6.89 -12.38
N THR A 115 -10.82 6.28 -11.51
CA THR A 115 -9.44 5.97 -11.82
C THR A 115 -9.38 4.84 -12.85
N LYS A 116 -8.67 5.08 -13.96
CA LYS A 116 -8.46 4.06 -14.98
C LYS A 116 -7.72 2.87 -14.39
N HIS A 117 -8.18 1.66 -14.71
CA HIS A 117 -7.47 0.43 -14.35
C HIS A 117 -6.14 0.36 -15.12
N SER A 118 -5.08 0.13 -14.39
CA SER A 118 -3.72 -0.02 -14.95
C SER A 118 -3.41 -1.47 -15.34
N ASN A 119 -4.18 -2.42 -14.80
CA ASN A 119 -3.98 -3.84 -14.97
C ASN A 119 -5.35 -4.55 -14.97
N GLN A 120 -5.51 -5.58 -15.81
CA GLN A 120 -6.77 -6.36 -15.85
C GLN A 120 -6.94 -7.29 -14.65
N GLU A 121 -5.84 -7.81 -14.12
CA GLU A 121 -5.84 -8.74 -12.99
C GLU A 121 -6.17 -8.03 -11.68
N PHE A 122 -5.50 -6.90 -11.40
CA PHE A 122 -5.62 -6.20 -10.12
C PHE A 122 -6.52 -4.94 -10.16
N GLY A 123 -6.87 -4.46 -11.36
CA GLY A 123 -7.57 -3.19 -11.53
C GLY A 123 -6.67 -1.99 -11.28
N THR A 124 -6.68 -1.42 -10.08
CA THR A 124 -5.76 -0.34 -9.69
C THR A 124 -4.52 -0.87 -8.96
N HIS A 125 -3.49 -0.04 -8.84
CA HIS A 125 -2.24 -0.40 -8.16
C HIS A 125 -2.44 -0.81 -6.69
N HIS A 126 -3.51 -0.39 -6.03
CA HIS A 126 -3.72 -0.69 -4.61
C HIS A 126 -3.80 -2.20 -4.34
N ALA A 127 -4.59 -2.96 -5.13
CA ALA A 127 -4.66 -4.42 -4.97
C ALA A 127 -3.36 -5.12 -5.39
N ARG A 128 -2.70 -4.63 -6.45
CA ARG A 128 -1.39 -5.13 -6.88
C ARG A 128 -0.35 -4.97 -5.77
N ASP A 129 -0.24 -3.78 -5.19
CA ASP A 129 0.75 -3.48 -4.16
C ASP A 129 0.49 -4.31 -2.89
N VAL A 130 -0.78 -4.58 -2.54
CA VAL A 130 -1.12 -5.52 -1.45
C VAL A 130 -0.73 -6.96 -1.81
N HIS A 131 -1.01 -7.39 -3.04
CA HIS A 131 -0.58 -8.72 -3.50
C HIS A 131 0.94 -8.87 -3.40
N GLU A 132 1.70 -7.89 -3.87
CA GLU A 132 3.17 -7.88 -3.79
C GLU A 132 3.66 -7.88 -2.33
N LEU A 133 3.00 -7.13 -1.44
CA LEU A 133 3.32 -7.09 -0.02
C LEU A 133 3.21 -8.47 0.64
N PHE A 134 2.11 -9.18 0.41
CA PHE A 134 1.89 -10.51 0.97
C PHE A 134 2.64 -11.62 0.23
N ALA A 135 2.98 -11.42 -1.05
CA ALA A 135 3.81 -12.37 -1.80
C ALA A 135 5.22 -12.50 -1.20
N GLN A 136 5.74 -11.46 -0.57
CA GLN A 136 7.01 -11.49 0.17
C GLN A 136 6.95 -12.43 1.39
N GLU A 137 5.75 -12.68 1.93
CA GLU A 137 5.47 -13.65 2.99
C GLU A 137 5.01 -15.02 2.43
N GLY A 138 5.18 -15.24 1.13
CA GLY A 138 4.81 -16.50 0.46
C GLY A 138 3.32 -16.67 0.19
N LYS A 139 2.50 -15.64 0.42
CA LYS A 139 1.04 -15.68 0.24
C LYS A 139 0.63 -15.02 -1.08
N LYS A 140 0.01 -15.79 -1.96
CA LYS A 140 -0.54 -15.28 -3.22
C LYS A 140 -2.03 -15.06 -3.08
N LEU A 141 -2.46 -13.81 -3.13
CA LEU A 141 -3.84 -13.41 -2.91
C LEU A 141 -4.49 -12.99 -4.23
N ASN A 142 -5.72 -13.42 -4.46
CA ASN A 142 -6.56 -12.98 -5.56
C ASN A 142 -7.31 -11.72 -5.13
N LEU A 143 -6.79 -10.55 -5.49
CA LEU A 143 -7.31 -9.25 -5.09
C LEU A 143 -7.60 -8.38 -6.30
N PHE A 144 -8.69 -7.62 -6.23
CA PHE A 144 -9.05 -6.64 -7.24
C PHE A 144 -9.47 -5.32 -6.60
N SER A 145 -9.05 -4.20 -7.15
CA SER A 145 -9.48 -2.89 -6.68
C SER A 145 -9.88 -1.93 -7.78
N SER A 146 -10.86 -1.10 -7.46
CA SER A 146 -11.22 0.10 -8.22
C SER A 146 -11.08 1.33 -7.35
N ALA A 147 -10.98 2.51 -7.95
CA ALA A 147 -10.91 3.75 -7.21
C ALA A 147 -11.72 4.86 -7.88
N ILE A 148 -12.42 5.63 -7.04
CA ILE A 148 -13.26 6.75 -7.46
C ILE A 148 -12.83 7.96 -6.63
N LYS A 149 -12.55 9.08 -7.28
CA LYS A 149 -12.34 10.36 -6.61
C LYS A 149 -13.69 11.07 -6.43
N LEU A 150 -13.96 11.51 -5.21
CA LEU A 150 -15.17 12.22 -4.83
C LEU A 150 -14.86 13.64 -4.34
N PRO A 151 -15.80 14.61 -4.47
CA PRO A 151 -15.61 15.98 -4.00
C PRO A 151 -15.77 16.06 -2.48
N THR A 152 -14.96 15.31 -1.76
CA THR A 152 -14.93 15.31 -0.30
C THR A 152 -13.55 15.68 0.19
N GLN A 153 -13.48 16.35 1.33
CA GLN A 153 -12.25 16.73 2.02
C GLN A 153 -11.91 15.77 3.17
N TYR A 154 -12.81 14.85 3.46
CA TYR A 154 -12.63 13.88 4.53
C TYR A 154 -11.78 12.69 4.11
N MET A 155 -11.67 11.74 4.99
CA MET A 155 -10.91 10.49 4.83
C MET A 155 -11.34 9.71 3.58
N HIS A 156 -10.46 8.84 3.14
CA HIS A 156 -10.84 7.80 2.20
C HIS A 156 -11.80 6.82 2.86
N THR A 157 -12.77 6.35 2.09
CA THR A 157 -13.66 5.26 2.48
C THR A 157 -13.36 4.06 1.61
N LEU A 158 -13.37 2.88 2.21
CA LEU A 158 -13.15 1.64 1.49
C LEU A 158 -14.39 0.76 1.62
N TRP A 159 -15.01 0.43 0.49
CA TRP A 159 -15.96 -0.66 0.41
C TRP A 159 -15.22 -1.93 0.02
N PHE A 160 -15.59 -3.07 0.62
CA PHE A 160 -14.95 -4.33 0.28
C PHE A 160 -15.91 -5.51 0.33
N SER A 161 -15.55 -6.58 -0.38
CA SER A 161 -16.16 -7.89 -0.34
C SER A 161 -15.07 -8.95 -0.31
N LEU A 162 -15.13 -9.84 0.67
CA LEU A 162 -14.23 -10.98 0.79
C LEU A 162 -15.03 -12.25 0.58
N THR A 163 -14.55 -13.13 -0.29
CA THR A 163 -15.14 -14.44 -0.56
C THR A 163 -14.20 -15.50 0.00
N PHE A 164 -14.71 -16.30 0.91
CA PHE A 164 -14.00 -17.42 1.52
C PHE A 164 -14.47 -18.75 0.94
N LYS A 165 -13.64 -19.77 1.04
CA LYS A 165 -13.97 -21.12 0.62
C LYS A 165 -15.06 -21.72 1.49
N ASP A 166 -14.95 -21.50 2.80
CA ASP A 166 -15.87 -22.00 3.80
C ASP A 166 -16.79 -20.89 4.32
N VAL A 167 -17.89 -21.29 4.94
CA VAL A 167 -18.85 -20.33 5.51
C VAL A 167 -18.23 -19.63 6.73
N VAL A 168 -18.19 -18.32 6.70
CA VAL A 168 -17.75 -17.48 7.82
C VAL A 168 -18.99 -17.02 8.57
N GLN A 169 -19.00 -17.21 9.89
CA GLN A 169 -20.10 -16.78 10.75
C GLN A 169 -19.93 -15.29 11.13
N HIS A 170 -21.04 -14.64 11.46
CA HIS A 170 -21.01 -13.23 11.84
C HIS A 170 -20.18 -12.98 13.11
N GLU A 171 -20.25 -13.91 14.04
CA GLU A 171 -19.52 -13.90 15.31
C GLU A 171 -18.00 -13.87 15.09
N ASP A 172 -17.50 -14.66 14.16
CA ASP A 172 -16.08 -14.71 13.80
C ASP A 172 -15.55 -13.36 13.29
N ILE A 173 -16.41 -12.63 12.55
CA ILE A 173 -16.05 -11.30 12.04
C ILE A 173 -15.98 -10.29 13.19
N ILE A 174 -16.92 -10.35 14.14
CA ILE A 174 -16.94 -9.43 15.29
C ILE A 174 -15.74 -9.66 16.21
N GLU A 175 -15.34 -10.91 16.44
CA GLU A 175 -14.18 -11.22 17.27
C GLU A 175 -12.88 -10.63 16.67
N ASN A 176 -12.73 -10.62 15.36
CA ASN A 176 -11.56 -10.03 14.69
C ASN A 176 -11.53 -8.49 14.68
N LEU A 177 -12.60 -7.84 15.12
CA LEU A 177 -12.69 -6.38 15.24
C LEU A 177 -12.37 -5.87 16.66
N ASN A 178 -12.28 -6.75 17.65
CA ASN A 178 -11.97 -6.45 19.05
C ASN A 178 -10.52 -6.75 19.40
#